data_1453f92134d74331ba094844cb14ea6d
#
_entry.id   1453f92134d74331ba094844cb14ea6d
#
_cell.length_a   1.000
_cell.length_b   1.000
_cell.length_c   1.000
_cell.angle_alpha   90.00
_cell.angle_beta   90.00
_cell.angle_gamma   90.00
#
_symmetry.space_group_name_H-M   'P 1'
#
loop_
_entity.id
_entity.type
_entity.pdbx_description
1 polymer ?
#
loop_
_entity_poly.entity_id
_entity_poly.type
_entity_poly.pdbx_seq_one_letter_code
_entity_poly.pdbx_strand_id
1 'polypeptide(L)'
;DPRSEYADGWDVPGTERIAAMPDDAVTELALDPRSAVVALTHDPKLDDLALLEALKSPAFYVGALGSMANNSKRRERLLQYFDLSQAEVDRLHGPVGLPIGSRTPPEIAVSILAEMTAIKNGLNFQSTVTVADPYACHVE
;
A
#
# COMPACT_ATOMS: atom_id res chain seq x y z
N ASP A 1 -8.64 7.65 8.65
CA ASP A 1 -8.48 6.84 9.85
C ASP A 1 -9.44 7.36 10.93
N PRO A 2 -10.36 6.53 11.44
CA PRO A 2 -11.36 6.97 12.44
C PRO A 2 -10.78 7.20 13.84
N ARG A 3 -9.53 6.80 14.08
CA ARG A 3 -8.89 6.90 15.39
C ARG A 3 -8.38 8.31 15.66
N SER A 4 -9.02 9.01 16.61
CA SER A 4 -8.71 10.42 16.91
C SER A 4 -7.31 10.63 17.47
N GLU A 5 -6.77 9.65 18.21
CA GLU A 5 -5.44 9.73 18.81
C GLU A 5 -4.30 9.88 17.79
N TYR A 6 -4.49 9.43 16.55
CA TYR A 6 -3.53 9.59 15.46
C TYR A 6 -3.74 10.88 14.66
N ALA A 7 -4.84 11.56 14.91
CA ALA A 7 -5.21 12.79 14.24
C ALA A 7 -4.74 14.05 14.96
N ASP A 8 -4.49 13.96 16.26
CA ASP A 8 -4.10 15.09 17.08
C ASP A 8 -2.71 15.60 16.70
N GLY A 9 -2.60 16.93 16.51
CA GLY A 9 -1.35 17.56 16.10
C GLY A 9 -1.00 17.42 14.61
N TRP A 10 -1.84 16.84 13.79
CA TRP A 10 -1.61 16.78 12.34
C TRP A 10 -1.97 18.11 11.69
N ASP A 11 -0.97 18.81 11.12
CA ASP A 11 -1.13 20.12 10.50
C ASP A 11 -0.39 20.26 9.15
N VAL A 12 -0.19 19.15 8.45
CA VAL A 12 0.50 19.15 7.15
C VAL A 12 -0.32 19.96 6.13
N PRO A 13 0.22 21.05 5.55
CA PRO A 13 -0.51 21.88 4.60
C PRO A 13 -0.96 21.09 3.36
N GLY A 14 -2.17 21.41 2.88
CA GLY A 14 -2.73 20.75 1.70
C GLY A 14 -3.23 19.33 1.92
N THR A 15 -3.29 18.89 3.17
CA THR A 15 -3.82 17.57 3.55
C THR A 15 -5.20 17.71 4.17
N GLU A 16 -6.15 16.95 3.65
CA GLU A 16 -7.47 16.80 4.24
C GLU A 16 -7.49 15.57 5.16
N ARG A 17 -8.04 15.74 6.36
CA ARG A 17 -8.24 14.64 7.31
C ARG A 17 -9.68 14.19 7.26
N ILE A 18 -9.86 12.88 7.01
CA ILE A 18 -11.17 12.24 6.99
C ILE A 18 -11.25 11.24 8.15
N ALA A 19 -12.18 11.47 9.07
CA ALA A 19 -12.38 10.63 10.26
C ALA A 19 -13.34 9.45 10.02
N ALA A 20 -13.88 9.30 8.82
CA ALA A 20 -14.75 8.19 8.45
C ALA A 20 -14.02 6.83 8.44
N MET A 21 -14.78 5.75 8.39
CA MET A 21 -14.23 4.42 8.13
C MET A 21 -13.55 4.40 6.76
N PRO A 22 -12.47 3.62 6.60
CA PRO A 22 -11.67 3.66 5.37
C PRO A 22 -12.42 3.30 4.10
N ASP A 23 -13.32 2.34 4.14
CA ASP A 23 -14.18 1.93 3.03
C ASP A 23 -15.12 3.07 2.60
N ASP A 24 -15.79 3.69 3.57
CA ASP A 24 -16.67 4.84 3.32
C ASP A 24 -15.88 6.01 2.71
N ALA A 25 -14.72 6.34 3.30
CA ALA A 25 -13.88 7.42 2.81
C ALA A 25 -13.39 7.19 1.36
N VAL A 26 -12.96 5.98 1.04
CA VAL A 26 -12.52 5.63 -0.33
C VAL A 26 -13.67 5.72 -1.31
N THR A 27 -14.86 5.28 -0.91
CA THR A 27 -16.07 5.34 -1.74
C THR A 27 -16.50 6.78 -2.00
N GLU A 28 -16.53 7.62 -0.96
CA GLU A 28 -16.92 9.04 -1.08
C GLU A 28 -15.95 9.86 -1.92
N LEU A 29 -14.66 9.55 -1.88
CA LEU A 29 -13.65 10.23 -2.69
C LEU A 29 -13.79 9.99 -4.20
N ALA A 30 -14.57 8.99 -4.61
CA ALA A 30 -14.80 8.67 -6.03
C ALA A 30 -13.51 8.64 -6.85
N LEU A 31 -12.60 7.73 -6.48
CA LEU A 31 -11.24 7.63 -7.05
C LEU A 31 -11.25 7.53 -8.58
N ASP A 32 -10.32 8.22 -9.19
CA ASP A 32 -10.09 8.26 -10.64
C ASP A 32 -8.74 7.61 -11.04
N PRO A 33 -8.41 7.49 -12.35
CA PRO A 33 -7.13 6.91 -12.79
C PRO A 33 -5.87 7.69 -12.38
N ARG A 34 -6.01 8.84 -11.76
CA ARG A 34 -4.89 9.64 -11.19
C ARG A 34 -4.78 9.49 -9.68
N SER A 35 -5.68 8.72 -9.10
CA SER A 35 -5.70 8.47 -7.66
C SER A 35 -4.76 7.33 -7.28
N ALA A 36 -4.16 7.43 -6.09
CA ALA A 36 -3.39 6.39 -5.46
C ALA A 36 -3.88 6.16 -4.03
N VAL A 37 -3.89 4.91 -3.58
CA VAL A 37 -4.26 4.54 -2.22
C VAL A 37 -3.13 3.78 -1.57
N VAL A 38 -2.74 4.19 -0.37
CA VAL A 38 -1.69 3.53 0.40
C VAL A 38 -2.18 3.24 1.81
N ALA A 39 -2.29 1.97 2.16
CA ALA A 39 -2.72 1.51 3.46
C ALA A 39 -1.52 1.38 4.41
N LEU A 40 -1.47 2.22 5.46
CA LEU A 40 -0.32 2.39 6.35
C LEU A 40 -0.66 2.26 7.84
N THR A 41 -1.87 1.82 8.19
CA THR A 41 -2.34 1.90 9.59
C THR A 41 -1.76 0.84 10.50
N HIS A 42 -1.18 -0.22 9.97
CA HIS A 42 -0.79 -1.44 10.69
C HIS A 42 -1.95 -2.21 11.35
N ASP A 43 -3.17 -1.72 11.22
CA ASP A 43 -4.37 -2.43 11.64
C ASP A 43 -4.97 -3.16 10.42
N PRO A 44 -4.89 -4.51 10.38
CA PRO A 44 -5.39 -5.26 9.23
C PRO A 44 -6.87 -5.03 8.94
N LYS A 45 -7.67 -4.73 9.96
CA LYS A 45 -9.11 -4.48 9.78
C LYS A 45 -9.36 -3.19 9.02
N LEU A 46 -8.66 -2.12 9.40
CA LEU A 46 -8.79 -0.82 8.73
C LEU A 46 -8.15 -0.85 7.34
N ASP A 47 -6.96 -1.44 7.23
CA ASP A 47 -6.25 -1.55 5.95
C ASP A 47 -7.05 -2.38 4.93
N ASP A 48 -7.57 -3.54 5.32
CA ASP A 48 -8.32 -4.42 4.43
C ASP A 48 -9.62 -3.77 3.94
N LEU A 49 -10.30 -2.96 4.76
CA LEU A 49 -11.49 -2.18 4.34
C LEU A 49 -11.13 -1.14 3.25
N ALA A 50 -10.04 -0.39 3.44
CA ALA A 50 -9.60 0.56 2.43
C ALA A 50 -9.23 -0.14 1.11
N LEU A 51 -8.52 -1.27 1.20
CA LEU A 51 -8.07 -2.03 0.04
C LEU A 51 -9.20 -2.68 -0.73
N LEU A 52 -10.25 -3.14 -0.04
CA LEU A 52 -11.45 -3.70 -0.64
C LEU A 52 -12.04 -2.75 -1.69
N GLU A 53 -12.25 -1.49 -1.33
CA GLU A 53 -12.81 -0.49 -2.23
C GLU A 53 -11.78 0.02 -3.24
N ALA A 54 -10.54 0.24 -2.80
CA ALA A 54 -9.47 0.74 -3.67
C ALA A 54 -9.14 -0.21 -4.82
N LEU A 55 -9.10 -1.53 -4.59
CA LEU A 55 -8.80 -2.53 -5.61
C LEU A 55 -9.90 -2.70 -6.65
N LYS A 56 -11.12 -2.31 -6.33
CA LYS A 56 -12.25 -2.24 -7.28
C LYS A 56 -12.31 -0.92 -8.04
N SER A 57 -11.60 0.10 -7.57
CA SER A 57 -11.58 1.45 -8.15
C SER A 57 -10.64 1.55 -9.36
N PRO A 58 -10.75 2.63 -10.16
CA PRO A 58 -9.82 2.89 -11.26
C PRO A 58 -8.48 3.49 -10.81
N ALA A 59 -8.17 3.58 -9.51
CA ALA A 59 -6.90 4.12 -9.00
C ALA A 59 -5.70 3.46 -9.70
N PHE A 60 -4.70 4.26 -10.10
CA PHE A 60 -3.54 3.71 -10.81
C PHE A 60 -2.58 2.95 -9.89
N TYR A 61 -2.65 3.20 -8.58
CA TYR A 61 -1.76 2.58 -7.60
C TYR A 61 -2.55 2.25 -6.32
N VAL A 62 -2.41 1.03 -5.86
CA VAL A 62 -2.93 0.59 -4.56
C VAL A 62 -1.83 -0.19 -3.85
N GLY A 63 -1.40 0.30 -2.70
CA GLY A 63 -0.30 -0.29 -1.95
C GLY A 63 -0.62 -0.51 -0.47
N ALA A 64 0.08 -1.46 0.14
CA ALA A 64 -0.10 -1.77 1.55
C ALA A 64 1.21 -2.07 2.25
N LEU A 65 1.41 -1.44 3.39
CA LEU A 65 2.54 -1.68 4.27
C LEU A 65 2.47 -3.08 4.89
N GLY A 66 3.62 -3.63 5.24
CA GLY A 66 3.75 -4.91 5.92
C GLY A 66 4.80 -5.80 5.28
N SER A 67 5.19 -6.86 6.00
CA SER A 67 6.14 -7.86 5.48
C SER A 67 5.56 -8.67 4.32
N MET A 68 6.42 -9.40 3.61
CA MET A 68 6.01 -10.36 2.58
C MET A 68 4.97 -11.35 3.13
N ALA A 69 5.22 -11.91 4.31
CA ALA A 69 4.31 -12.86 4.95
C ALA A 69 2.95 -12.24 5.30
N ASN A 70 2.94 -11.00 5.81
CA ASN A 70 1.70 -10.30 6.14
C ASN A 70 0.89 -9.96 4.88
N ASN A 71 1.55 -9.55 3.81
CA ASN A 71 0.89 -9.27 2.54
C ASN A 71 0.40 -10.53 1.84
N SER A 72 1.08 -11.68 1.96
CA SER A 72 0.57 -12.96 1.48
C SER A 72 -0.75 -13.34 2.18
N LYS A 73 -0.77 -13.29 3.51
CA LYS A 73 -2.00 -13.54 4.29
C LYS A 73 -3.11 -12.53 3.98
N ARG A 74 -2.77 -11.27 3.73
CA ARG A 74 -3.73 -10.25 3.30
C ARG A 74 -4.37 -10.60 1.97
N ARG A 75 -3.58 -11.01 0.97
CA ARG A 75 -4.11 -11.44 -0.34
C ARG A 75 -5.06 -12.62 -0.21
N GLU A 76 -4.72 -13.60 0.63
CA GLU A 76 -5.60 -14.74 0.93
C GLU A 76 -6.93 -14.29 1.52
N ARG A 77 -6.91 -13.37 2.52
CA ARG A 77 -8.14 -12.82 3.11
C ARG A 77 -8.99 -12.06 2.09
N LEU A 78 -8.37 -11.22 1.27
CA LEU A 78 -9.08 -10.44 0.25
C LEU A 78 -9.78 -11.33 -0.77
N LEU A 79 -9.14 -12.43 -1.17
CA LEU A 79 -9.75 -13.41 -2.07
C LEU A 79 -10.86 -14.21 -1.40
N GLN A 80 -10.66 -14.65 -0.15
CA GLN A 80 -11.55 -15.59 0.52
C GLN A 80 -12.78 -14.93 1.13
N TYR A 81 -12.64 -13.74 1.72
CA TYR A 81 -13.67 -13.12 2.56
C TYR A 81 -14.27 -11.85 1.97
N PHE A 82 -13.63 -11.22 1.01
CA PHE A 82 -14.06 -9.93 0.47
C PHE A 82 -14.53 -9.98 -1.00
N ASP A 83 -14.66 -11.18 -1.54
CA ASP A 83 -15.18 -11.41 -2.90
C ASP A 83 -14.43 -10.60 -4.00
N LEU A 84 -13.13 -10.42 -3.80
CA LEU A 84 -12.27 -9.85 -4.83
C LEU A 84 -11.79 -10.92 -5.81
N SER A 85 -11.71 -10.56 -7.09
CA SER A 85 -11.12 -11.43 -8.10
C SER A 85 -9.60 -11.49 -7.96
N GLN A 86 -8.99 -12.54 -8.52
CA GLN A 86 -7.53 -12.64 -8.57
C GLN A 86 -6.91 -11.44 -9.28
N ALA A 87 -7.50 -10.98 -10.38
CA ALA A 87 -7.03 -9.82 -11.13
C ALA A 87 -7.06 -8.52 -10.30
N GLU A 88 -8.09 -8.34 -9.47
CA GLU A 88 -8.17 -7.21 -8.55
C GLU A 88 -7.09 -7.28 -7.46
N VAL A 89 -6.90 -8.44 -6.84
CA VAL A 89 -5.87 -8.64 -5.80
C VAL A 89 -4.45 -8.53 -6.38
N ASP A 90 -4.23 -8.92 -7.63
CA ASP A 90 -2.93 -8.80 -8.31
C ASP A 90 -2.50 -7.33 -8.53
N ARG A 91 -3.43 -6.39 -8.46
CA ARG A 91 -3.14 -4.95 -8.50
C ARG A 91 -2.50 -4.42 -7.22
N LEU A 92 -2.55 -5.17 -6.13
CA LEU A 92 -2.00 -4.75 -4.84
C LEU A 92 -0.47 -4.78 -4.84
N HIS A 93 0.15 -3.63 -4.56
CA HIS A 93 1.57 -3.51 -4.26
C HIS A 93 1.79 -3.77 -2.76
N GLY A 94 2.25 -4.94 -2.44
CA GLY A 94 2.49 -5.35 -1.06
C GLY A 94 3.56 -6.43 -0.95
N PRO A 95 4.64 -6.15 -0.23
CA PRO A 95 4.98 -4.90 0.49
C PRO A 95 5.06 -3.67 -0.41
N VAL A 96 4.57 -2.53 0.08
CA VAL A 96 4.57 -1.27 -0.65
C VAL A 96 5.97 -0.70 -0.79
N GLY A 97 6.25 -0.11 -1.95
CA GLY A 97 7.52 0.56 -2.23
C GLY A 97 8.57 -0.30 -2.92
N LEU A 98 9.56 0.35 -3.55
CA LEU A 98 10.70 -0.33 -4.14
C LEU A 98 11.60 -0.93 -3.05
N PRO A 99 12.25 -2.09 -3.32
CA PRO A 99 13.12 -2.75 -2.35
C PRO A 99 14.50 -2.06 -2.27
N ILE A 100 14.54 -0.87 -1.68
CA ILE A 100 15.75 -0.05 -1.50
C ILE A 100 16.41 -0.22 -0.13
N GLY A 101 15.97 -1.19 0.68
CA GLY A 101 16.49 -1.42 2.03
C GLY A 101 15.95 -0.44 3.07
N SER A 102 14.80 0.18 2.85
CA SER A 102 14.18 1.15 3.75
C SER A 102 13.95 0.58 5.16
N ARG A 103 14.33 1.35 6.18
CA ARG A 103 14.16 0.99 7.60
C ARG A 103 13.43 2.06 8.40
N THR A 104 13.56 3.31 8.02
CA THR A 104 12.94 4.46 8.71
C THR A 104 11.69 4.93 7.96
N PRO A 105 10.73 5.60 8.64
CA PRO A 105 9.55 6.13 7.97
C PRO A 105 9.85 7.04 6.77
N PRO A 106 10.82 7.97 6.81
CA PRO A 106 11.19 8.76 5.63
C PRO A 106 11.73 7.92 4.47
N GLU A 107 12.53 6.89 4.74
CA GLU A 107 13.04 5.98 3.70
C GLU A 107 11.90 5.17 3.08
N ILE A 108 10.96 4.70 3.90
CA ILE A 108 9.75 4.00 3.41
C ILE A 108 8.94 4.93 2.51
N ALA A 109 8.74 6.18 2.90
CA ALA A 109 8.03 7.17 2.09
C ALA A 109 8.72 7.39 0.73
N VAL A 110 10.04 7.50 0.71
CA VAL A 110 10.83 7.60 -0.55
C VAL A 110 10.62 6.37 -1.42
N SER A 111 10.67 5.17 -0.86
CA SER A 111 10.48 3.93 -1.61
C SER A 111 9.09 3.82 -2.23
N ILE A 112 8.06 4.25 -1.50
CA ILE A 112 6.67 4.28 -1.99
C ILE A 112 6.51 5.28 -3.13
N LEU A 113 7.01 6.51 -2.97
CA LEU A 113 6.94 7.54 -4.00
C LEU A 113 7.70 7.13 -5.27
N ALA A 114 8.84 6.46 -5.13
CA ALA A 114 9.60 5.92 -6.26
C ALA A 114 8.80 4.87 -7.02
N GLU A 115 8.16 3.93 -6.33
CA GLU A 115 7.32 2.91 -6.96
C GLU A 115 6.09 3.54 -7.65
N MET A 116 5.38 4.44 -6.96
CA MET A 116 4.24 5.16 -7.54
C MET A 116 4.65 5.91 -8.81
N THR A 117 5.79 6.59 -8.80
CA THR A 117 6.32 7.31 -9.95
C THR A 117 6.62 6.37 -11.11
N ALA A 118 7.23 5.24 -10.83
CA ALA A 118 7.53 4.21 -11.84
C ALA A 118 6.24 3.67 -12.50
N ILE A 119 5.26 3.28 -11.68
CA ILE A 119 3.97 2.77 -12.17
C ILE A 119 3.25 3.83 -13.00
N LYS A 120 3.20 5.08 -12.53
CA LYS A 120 2.61 6.20 -13.27
C LYS A 120 3.24 6.37 -14.66
N ASN A 121 4.53 6.12 -14.78
CA ASN A 121 5.29 6.25 -16.02
C ASN A 121 5.34 4.94 -16.85
N GLY A 122 4.54 3.94 -16.49
CA GLY A 122 4.43 2.66 -17.22
C GLY A 122 5.56 1.68 -16.95
N LEU A 123 6.35 1.88 -15.89
CA LEU A 123 7.41 0.96 -15.48
C LEU A 123 6.91 0.09 -14.32
N ASN A 124 7.20 -1.20 -14.38
CA ASN A 124 6.90 -2.13 -13.31
C ASN A 124 8.15 -2.91 -12.91
N PHE A 125 8.60 -2.73 -11.66
CA PHE A 125 9.81 -3.35 -11.12
C PHE A 125 9.54 -4.65 -10.34
N GLN A 126 8.32 -5.15 -10.30
CA GLN A 126 7.98 -6.36 -9.53
C GLN A 126 8.66 -7.64 -10.04
N SER A 127 9.32 -7.59 -11.19
CA SER A 127 9.86 -8.80 -11.86
C SER A 127 11.38 -8.92 -11.85
N THR A 128 12.16 -7.98 -11.31
CA THR A 128 13.61 -7.93 -11.66
C THR A 128 14.60 -7.69 -10.52
N VAL A 129 14.19 -7.71 -9.26
CA VAL A 129 15.22 -7.59 -8.20
C VAL A 129 15.40 -8.93 -7.48
N THR A 130 16.23 -9.77 -8.06
CA THR A 130 17.02 -10.71 -7.26
C THR A 130 18.04 -9.87 -6.51
N VAL A 131 17.72 -9.40 -5.30
CA VAL A 131 18.71 -8.79 -4.43
C VAL A 131 19.68 -9.91 -4.06
N ALA A 132 20.90 -9.88 -4.63
CA ALA A 132 22.00 -10.63 -4.06
C ALA A 132 22.13 -10.17 -2.61
N ASP A 133 22.04 -11.11 -1.67
CA ASP A 133 22.18 -10.83 -0.25
C ASP A 133 23.58 -10.21 -0.02
N PRO A 134 23.70 -8.92 0.34
CA PRO A 134 25.00 -8.30 0.56
C PRO A 134 25.71 -8.86 1.80
N TYR A 135 25.09 -9.78 2.54
CA TYR A 135 25.62 -10.46 3.72
C TYR A 135 25.82 -11.95 3.53
N ALA A 136 25.77 -12.47 2.29
CA ALA A 136 26.25 -13.81 2.02
C ALA A 136 27.77 -13.83 2.26
N CYS A 137 28.14 -14.03 3.52
CA CYS A 137 29.53 -14.32 3.88
C CYS A 137 29.96 -15.59 3.17
N HIS A 138 30.93 -15.46 2.30
CA HIS A 138 31.73 -16.59 1.85
C HIS A 138 32.46 -17.13 3.07
N VAL A 139 31.98 -18.24 3.61
CA VAL A 139 32.79 -19.08 4.51
C VAL A 139 33.57 -19.99 3.58
N GLU A 140 34.86 -19.70 3.42
CA GLU A 140 35.82 -20.67 2.95
C GLU A 140 36.19 -21.65 4.06
#